data_6fe02d2607fefc1c0a471d2dc66f07e8
#
_entry.id   6fe02d2607fefc1c0a471d2dc66f07e8
#
_cell.length_a   1.000
_cell.length_b   1.000
_cell.length_c   1.000
_cell.angle_alpha   90.00
_cell.angle_beta   90.00
_cell.angle_gamma   90.00
#
_symmetry.space_group_name_H-M   'P 1'
#
loop_
_entity.id
_entity.type
_entity.pdbx_description
1 polymer ?
#
loop_
_entity_poly.entity_id
_entity_poly.type
_entity_poly.pdbx_seq_one_letter_code
_entity_poly.pdbx_strand_id
1 'polypeptide(L)'
;YEQLYALSQLAAPEPWRFKQPSYETQNTETPILERYINQVFRKQAIDYSCIPSGQAGQIFYINQEFACFHTGLNTEDYKSIYMCFNRNKRFNSLRKWCFKGFTTEDSPWFKYVTLLPSRPTYAMRQWMTYYDPEWEIRVNASHILEDEENAARLPESIRSAWNLPLLLETAVELARRKAMTDWSLAVPQIFQSRVQYLLPIHLTNMERPDLAMALSIMEGYYIGHTCLTLEMAYQNARL
;
A
#
# COMPACT_ATOMS: atom_id res chain seq x y z
N TYR A 1 7.19 17.50 -2.71
CA TYR A 1 8.37 16.64 -2.48
C TYR A 1 9.09 16.96 -1.17
N GLU A 2 9.44 18.22 -0.88
CA GLU A 2 10.17 18.61 0.34
C GLU A 2 9.53 18.08 1.65
N GLN A 3 8.22 18.12 1.75
CA GLN A 3 7.48 17.69 2.94
C GLN A 3 7.52 16.16 3.15
N LEU A 4 7.47 15.38 2.08
CA LEU A 4 7.61 13.93 2.16
C LEU A 4 9.05 13.52 2.45
N TYR A 5 10.00 14.24 1.93
CA TYR A 5 11.40 14.05 2.31
C TYR A 5 11.62 14.37 3.80
N ALA A 6 11.07 15.47 4.32
CA ALA A 6 11.11 15.77 5.74
C ALA A 6 10.46 14.67 6.60
N LEU A 7 9.33 14.10 6.13
CA LEU A 7 8.71 12.95 6.78
C LEU A 7 9.61 11.72 6.76
N SER A 8 10.29 11.42 5.65
CA SER A 8 11.22 10.29 5.55
C SER A 8 12.43 10.39 6.50
N GLN A 9 12.81 11.63 6.86
CA GLN A 9 13.88 11.89 7.84
C GLN A 9 13.37 11.86 9.29
N LEU A 10 12.08 12.10 9.50
CA LEU A 10 11.44 12.03 10.83
C LEU A 10 11.06 10.60 11.21
N ALA A 11 10.64 9.80 10.24
CA ALA A 11 10.26 8.41 10.45
C ALA A 11 11.49 7.52 10.68
N ALA A 12 11.29 6.39 11.37
CA ALA A 12 12.30 5.35 11.47
C ALA A 12 12.81 4.98 10.06
N PRO A 13 14.13 4.77 9.89
CA PRO A 13 14.73 4.52 8.59
C PRO A 13 14.14 3.31 7.87
N GLU A 14 13.62 3.54 6.68
CA GLU A 14 13.09 2.51 5.80
C GLU A 14 13.45 2.78 4.34
N PRO A 15 13.48 1.76 3.47
CA PRO A 15 13.68 1.96 2.04
C PRO A 15 12.41 2.54 1.40
N TRP A 16 12.37 3.86 1.24
CA TRP A 16 11.24 4.56 0.61
C TRP A 16 11.25 4.53 -0.92
N ARG A 17 12.14 3.69 -1.49
CA ARG A 17 12.29 3.42 -2.92
C ARG A 17 12.51 1.94 -3.16
N PHE A 18 11.98 1.40 -4.25
CA PHE A 18 12.15 0.00 -4.62
C PHE A 18 13.61 -0.34 -5.03
N LYS A 19 14.24 0.57 -5.77
CA LYS A 19 15.67 0.47 -6.12
C LYS A 19 16.37 1.74 -5.68
N GLN A 20 17.43 1.62 -4.90
CA GLN A 20 18.32 2.74 -4.67
C GLN A 20 19.11 3.00 -5.96
N PRO A 21 19.21 4.25 -6.41
CA PRO A 21 20.10 4.59 -7.52
C PRO A 21 21.53 4.17 -7.17
N SER A 22 22.24 3.57 -8.10
CA SER A 22 23.64 3.15 -7.92
C SER A 22 24.63 4.33 -7.82
N TYR A 23 24.15 5.56 -7.94
CA TYR A 23 24.92 6.79 -7.81
C TYR A 23 24.21 7.71 -6.83
N GLU A 24 24.98 8.33 -5.94
CA GLU A 24 24.59 9.31 -4.91
C GLU A 24 24.09 10.65 -5.52
N THR A 25 23.10 10.62 -6.36
CA THR A 25 22.32 11.83 -6.59
C THR A 25 21.41 12.01 -5.37
N GLN A 26 21.42 13.20 -4.78
CA GLN A 26 20.51 13.62 -3.71
C GLN A 26 19.08 13.64 -4.25
N ASN A 27 18.54 12.46 -4.50
CA ASN A 27 17.19 12.34 -4.99
C ASN A 27 16.25 12.28 -3.80
N THR A 28 15.52 13.37 -3.58
CA THR A 28 14.55 13.56 -2.48
C THR A 28 13.20 12.90 -2.70
N GLU A 29 13.01 12.21 -3.81
CA GLU A 29 11.73 11.52 -4.08
C GLU A 29 11.57 10.27 -3.20
N THR A 30 10.39 10.11 -2.62
CA THR A 30 10.02 9.01 -1.74
C THR A 30 8.69 8.40 -2.20
N PRO A 31 8.64 7.73 -3.37
CA PRO A 31 7.39 7.28 -4.00
C PRO A 31 6.62 6.27 -3.14
N ILE A 32 7.33 5.41 -2.41
CA ILE A 32 6.71 4.44 -1.49
C ILE A 32 6.02 5.17 -0.34
N LEU A 33 6.69 6.17 0.26
CA LEU A 33 6.13 6.95 1.35
C LEU A 33 4.92 7.79 0.90
N GLU A 34 4.99 8.39 -0.28
CA GLU A 34 3.88 9.14 -0.86
C GLU A 34 2.64 8.26 -1.02
N ARG A 35 2.81 7.08 -1.64
CA ARG A 35 1.74 6.12 -1.82
C ARG A 35 1.18 5.64 -0.48
N TYR A 36 2.04 5.30 0.45
CA TYR A 36 1.68 4.88 1.81
C TYR A 36 0.80 5.91 2.51
N ILE A 37 1.24 7.17 2.60
CA ILE A 37 0.46 8.24 3.26
C ILE A 37 -0.89 8.46 2.59
N ASN A 38 -0.94 8.43 1.25
CA ASN A 38 -2.19 8.56 0.52
C ASN A 38 -3.17 7.41 0.83
N GLN A 39 -2.68 6.19 0.94
CA GLN A 39 -3.51 5.01 1.26
C GLN A 39 -3.98 5.04 2.72
N VAL A 40 -3.10 5.38 3.66
CA VAL A 40 -3.45 5.57 5.08
C VAL A 40 -4.54 6.63 5.23
N PHE A 41 -4.40 7.77 4.57
CA PHE A 41 -5.42 8.82 4.60
C PHE A 41 -6.76 8.34 4.03
N ARG A 42 -6.75 7.69 2.86
CA ARG A 42 -7.97 7.15 2.22
C ARG A 42 -8.66 6.13 3.12
N LYS A 43 -7.90 5.20 3.71
CA LYS A 43 -8.42 4.20 4.65
C LYS A 43 -9.10 4.88 5.83
N GLN A 44 -8.43 5.81 6.49
CA GLN A 44 -8.98 6.52 7.65
C GLN A 44 -10.19 7.38 7.28
N ALA A 45 -10.23 7.98 6.10
CA ALA A 45 -11.39 8.74 5.61
C ALA A 45 -12.62 7.84 5.40
N ILE A 46 -12.42 6.62 4.89
CA ILE A 46 -13.49 5.61 4.75
C ILE A 46 -13.97 5.18 6.14
N ASP A 47 -13.06 4.82 7.05
CA ASP A 47 -13.40 4.41 8.39
C ASP A 47 -14.19 5.51 9.13
N TYR A 48 -13.73 6.75 9.02
CA TYR A 48 -14.40 7.92 9.61
C TYR A 48 -15.84 8.07 9.08
N SER A 49 -16.09 7.79 7.81
CA SER A 49 -17.44 7.87 7.23
C SER A 49 -18.37 6.75 7.69
N CYS A 50 -17.82 5.64 8.20
CA CYS A 50 -18.56 4.45 8.62
C CYS A 50 -18.78 4.38 10.13
N ILE A 51 -18.09 5.21 10.92
CA ILE A 51 -18.15 5.17 12.39
C ILE A 51 -19.27 6.08 12.92
N PRO A 52 -20.01 5.65 13.98
CA PRO A 52 -20.94 6.51 14.69
C PRO A 52 -20.27 7.79 15.21
N SER A 53 -20.96 8.92 15.16
CA SER A 53 -20.43 10.27 15.44
C SER A 53 -19.67 10.42 16.77
N GLY A 54 -19.97 9.59 17.79
CA GLY A 54 -19.29 9.61 19.09
C GLY A 54 -17.88 9.01 19.13
N GLN A 55 -17.48 8.23 18.12
CA GLN A 55 -16.17 7.57 18.04
C GLN A 55 -15.25 8.18 16.98
N ALA A 56 -15.75 9.14 16.23
CA ALA A 56 -15.03 9.77 15.11
C ALA A 56 -13.71 10.45 15.53
N GLY A 57 -13.62 10.96 16.75
CA GLY A 57 -12.40 11.57 17.32
C GLY A 57 -11.22 10.62 17.50
N GLN A 58 -11.45 9.30 17.42
CA GLN A 58 -10.38 8.30 17.46
C GLN A 58 -9.61 8.18 16.14
N ILE A 59 -10.20 8.60 15.01
CA ILE A 59 -9.58 8.52 13.68
C ILE A 59 -8.98 9.87 13.29
N PHE A 60 -9.76 10.93 13.40
CA PHE A 60 -9.31 12.29 13.17
C PHE A 60 -9.61 13.15 14.39
N TYR A 61 -8.64 13.97 14.78
CA TYR A 61 -8.96 15.12 15.61
C TYR A 61 -9.27 16.31 14.70
N ILE A 62 -10.44 16.91 14.87
CA ILE A 62 -10.89 18.07 14.08
C ILE A 62 -11.57 19.07 14.99
N ASN A 63 -11.08 20.30 15.00
CA ASN A 63 -11.75 21.44 15.62
C ASN A 63 -11.92 22.59 14.61
N GLN A 64 -12.19 23.81 15.08
CA GLN A 64 -12.42 24.96 14.19
C GLN A 64 -11.16 25.42 13.45
N GLU A 65 -9.98 25.27 14.07
CA GLU A 65 -8.72 25.83 13.56
C GLU A 65 -7.68 24.78 13.16
N PHE A 66 -7.80 23.55 13.67
CA PHE A 66 -6.77 22.51 13.56
C PHE A 66 -7.38 21.14 13.30
N ALA A 67 -6.68 20.35 12.49
CA ALA A 67 -7.00 18.93 12.30
C ALA A 67 -5.71 18.10 12.22
N CYS A 68 -5.77 16.85 12.67
CA CYS A 68 -4.68 15.91 12.49
C CYS A 68 -5.18 14.46 12.41
N PHE A 69 -4.31 13.59 11.90
CA PHE A 69 -4.49 12.14 11.95
C PHE A 69 -3.14 11.43 12.13
N HIS A 70 -3.18 10.23 12.66
CA HIS A 70 -2.00 9.39 12.86
C HIS A 70 -1.54 8.78 11.51
N THR A 71 -0.28 8.99 11.14
CA THR A 71 0.27 8.53 9.85
C THR A 71 0.50 7.01 9.76
N GLY A 72 0.43 6.28 10.89
CA GLY A 72 0.87 4.89 10.97
C GLY A 72 2.38 4.71 11.15
N LEU A 73 3.17 5.78 11.03
CA LEU A 73 4.62 5.78 11.18
C LEU A 73 5.03 6.15 12.60
N ASN A 74 6.23 5.71 12.98
CA ASN A 74 6.91 6.11 14.21
C ASN A 74 8.31 6.66 13.87
N THR A 75 8.87 7.43 14.81
CA THR A 75 10.30 7.77 14.82
C THR A 75 11.14 6.55 15.24
N GLU A 76 12.48 6.66 15.19
CA GLU A 76 13.40 5.65 15.75
C GLU A 76 13.14 5.38 17.24
N ASP A 77 12.75 6.42 18.00
CA ASP A 77 12.40 6.32 19.43
C ASP A 77 10.95 5.86 19.65
N TYR A 78 10.30 5.30 18.65
CA TYR A 78 8.91 4.80 18.68
C TYR A 78 7.83 5.85 18.98
N LYS A 79 8.10 7.15 18.85
CA LYS A 79 7.08 8.20 18.97
C LYS A 79 6.18 8.20 17.74
N SER A 80 4.90 8.30 17.96
CA SER A 80 3.90 8.36 16.88
C SER A 80 4.02 9.64 16.06
N ILE A 81 3.88 9.52 14.73
CA ILE A 81 3.94 10.66 13.81
C ILE A 81 2.55 10.98 13.30
N TYR A 82 2.22 12.27 13.32
CA TYR A 82 0.92 12.82 12.89
C TYR A 82 1.08 13.75 11.70
N MET A 83 0.13 13.69 10.78
CA MET A 83 -0.05 14.67 9.72
C MET A 83 -1.05 15.73 10.18
N CYS A 84 -0.66 17.00 10.12
CA CYS A 84 -1.37 18.12 10.72
C CYS A 84 -1.80 19.15 9.69
N PHE A 85 -2.93 19.80 9.96
CA PHE A 85 -3.54 20.80 9.09
C PHE A 85 -4.05 21.98 9.90
N ASN A 86 -3.97 23.16 9.33
CA ASN A 86 -4.64 24.36 9.83
C ASN A 86 -5.88 24.68 8.99
N ARG A 87 -6.86 25.35 9.60
CA ARG A 87 -8.01 25.90 8.89
C ARG A 87 -7.55 26.84 7.80
N ASN A 88 -8.06 26.63 6.60
CA ASN A 88 -7.81 27.56 5.49
C ASN A 88 -8.63 28.85 5.70
N LYS A 89 -7.93 29.96 5.91
CA LYS A 89 -8.54 31.29 6.13
C LYS A 89 -8.71 32.10 4.83
N ARG A 90 -8.34 31.55 3.67
CA ARG A 90 -8.52 32.25 2.40
C ARG A 90 -10.00 32.33 2.04
N PHE A 91 -10.47 33.53 1.80
CA PHE A 91 -11.85 33.79 1.38
C PHE A 91 -12.12 33.09 0.04
N ASN A 92 -13.27 32.45 -0.12
CA ASN A 92 -13.70 31.69 -1.30
C ASN A 92 -12.82 30.47 -1.68
N SER A 93 -12.00 29.94 -0.78
CA SER A 93 -11.27 28.70 -1.04
C SER A 93 -12.18 27.49 -0.93
N LEU A 94 -12.19 26.62 -1.95
CA LEU A 94 -12.85 25.32 -1.90
C LEU A 94 -12.16 24.36 -0.90
N ARG A 95 -10.88 24.61 -0.59
CA ARG A 95 -10.12 23.78 0.34
C ARG A 95 -10.32 24.27 1.76
N LYS A 96 -10.95 23.43 2.56
CA LYS A 96 -11.23 23.70 3.99
C LYS A 96 -9.98 23.71 4.85
N TRP A 97 -8.97 22.93 4.50
CA TRP A 97 -7.74 22.68 5.25
C TRP A 97 -6.50 22.96 4.44
N CYS A 98 -5.46 23.48 5.08
CA CYS A 98 -4.12 23.66 4.55
C CYS A 98 -3.18 22.73 5.32
N PHE A 99 -2.33 22.02 4.61
CA PHE A 99 -1.28 21.21 5.23
C PHE A 99 -0.37 22.10 6.08
N LYS A 100 -0.13 21.69 7.32
CA LYS A 100 0.74 22.36 8.28
C LYS A 100 2.11 21.71 8.36
N GLY A 101 2.15 20.37 8.39
CA GLY A 101 3.36 19.60 8.50
C GLY A 101 3.15 18.24 9.17
N PHE A 102 4.26 17.53 9.35
CA PHE A 102 4.33 16.31 10.15
C PHE A 102 4.99 16.64 11.51
N THR A 103 4.58 15.96 12.56
CA THR A 103 5.14 16.15 13.91
C THR A 103 4.90 14.91 14.77
N THR A 104 5.62 14.82 15.88
CA THR A 104 5.49 13.73 16.86
C THR A 104 4.43 14.02 17.92
N GLU A 105 4.01 12.99 18.66
CA GLU A 105 2.97 13.06 19.69
C GLU A 105 3.27 14.05 20.84
N ASP A 106 4.53 14.35 21.09
CA ASP A 106 5.00 15.29 22.12
C ASP A 106 5.08 16.75 21.64
N SER A 107 4.63 17.03 20.41
CA SER A 107 4.69 18.37 19.82
C SER A 107 3.86 19.40 20.57
N PRO A 108 4.37 20.63 20.70
CA PRO A 108 3.59 21.77 21.20
C PRO A 108 2.32 22.08 20.41
N TRP A 109 2.21 21.58 19.16
CA TRP A 109 0.99 21.74 18.34
C TRP A 109 -0.21 21.06 18.95
N PHE A 110 0.00 20.07 19.84
CA PHE A 110 -1.05 19.31 20.50
C PHE A 110 -1.45 19.84 21.88
N LYS A 111 -0.93 21.01 22.30
CA LYS A 111 -1.21 21.60 23.62
C LYS A 111 -2.70 21.65 23.99
N TYR A 112 -3.58 21.81 23.00
CA TYR A 112 -5.03 21.92 23.19
C TYR A 112 -5.79 20.72 22.60
N VAL A 113 -5.10 19.67 22.23
CA VAL A 113 -5.70 18.43 21.73
C VAL A 113 -6.00 17.55 22.92
N THR A 114 -7.28 17.26 23.16
CA THR A 114 -7.73 16.47 24.31
C THR A 114 -7.43 14.99 24.17
N LEU A 115 -7.48 14.49 22.94
CA LEU A 115 -7.19 13.09 22.60
C LEU A 115 -6.57 13.04 21.21
N LEU A 116 -5.38 12.47 21.10
CA LEU A 116 -4.73 12.24 19.81
C LEU A 116 -5.39 11.08 19.07
N PRO A 117 -5.53 11.17 17.74
CA PRO A 117 -6.03 10.07 16.93
C PRO A 117 -5.22 8.79 17.12
N SER A 118 -5.92 7.67 17.16
CA SER A 118 -5.31 6.35 17.27
C SER A 118 -4.57 5.96 16.01
N ARG A 119 -3.60 5.07 16.14
CA ARG A 119 -2.93 4.44 14.99
C ARG A 119 -3.97 3.79 14.07
N PRO A 120 -3.86 3.96 12.74
CA PRO A 120 -4.75 3.26 11.81
C PRO A 120 -4.60 1.75 12.00
N THR A 121 -5.74 1.08 12.13
CA THR A 121 -5.80 -0.36 12.23
C THR A 121 -6.37 -0.92 10.94
N TYR A 122 -5.70 -1.90 10.41
CA TYR A 122 -6.20 -2.72 9.31
C TYR A 122 -6.80 -3.99 9.92
N ALA A 123 -7.90 -3.81 10.70
CA ALA A 123 -8.59 -4.91 11.34
C ALA A 123 -9.18 -5.82 10.27
N MET A 124 -8.39 -6.78 9.83
CA MET A 124 -8.87 -7.88 9.03
C MET A 124 -9.65 -8.83 9.92
N ARG A 125 -10.81 -9.26 9.47
CA ARG A 125 -11.46 -10.38 10.12
C ARG A 125 -10.48 -11.56 10.09
N GLN A 126 -10.31 -12.24 11.22
CA GLN A 126 -9.28 -13.25 11.44
C GLN A 126 -9.15 -14.31 10.32
N TRP A 127 -10.25 -14.65 9.65
CA TRP A 127 -10.30 -15.60 8.54
C TRP A 127 -9.80 -15.04 7.18
N MET A 128 -9.52 -13.72 7.08
CA MET A 128 -9.00 -13.07 5.86
C MET A 128 -7.48 -12.84 5.91
N THR A 129 -6.81 -13.29 6.97
CA THR A 129 -5.40 -12.97 7.23
C THR A 129 -4.42 -14.02 6.75
N TYR A 130 -4.88 -15.19 6.36
CA TYR A 130 -4.01 -16.26 5.92
C TYR A 130 -4.29 -16.64 4.48
N TYR A 131 -3.23 -16.69 3.67
CA TYR A 131 -3.29 -17.32 2.36
C TYR A 131 -3.45 -18.82 2.55
N ASP A 132 -4.47 -19.40 1.93
CA ASP A 132 -4.69 -20.83 1.92
C ASP A 132 -4.11 -21.42 0.62
N PRO A 133 -2.99 -22.12 0.68
CA PRO A 133 -2.35 -22.66 -0.52
C PRO A 133 -3.10 -23.85 -1.15
N GLU A 134 -4.07 -24.44 -0.43
CA GLU A 134 -4.92 -25.50 -0.96
C GLU A 134 -5.98 -24.98 -1.94
N TRP A 135 -6.31 -23.69 -1.85
CA TRP A 135 -7.29 -23.10 -2.74
C TRP A 135 -6.76 -22.95 -4.17
N GLU A 136 -7.65 -23.23 -5.12
CA GLU A 136 -7.37 -23.03 -6.54
C GLU A 136 -7.17 -21.55 -6.87
N ILE A 137 -6.23 -21.26 -7.76
CA ILE A 137 -6.08 -19.93 -8.35
C ILE A 137 -6.65 -19.98 -9.77
N ARG A 138 -7.75 -19.27 -10.01
CA ARG A 138 -8.36 -19.12 -11.33
C ARG A 138 -7.80 -17.89 -12.03
N VAL A 139 -7.27 -18.10 -13.21
CA VAL A 139 -6.68 -17.03 -14.03
C VAL A 139 -7.21 -17.14 -15.44
N ASN A 140 -7.67 -16.02 -16.00
CA ASN A 140 -7.91 -15.90 -17.42
C ASN A 140 -6.72 -15.15 -18.04
N ALA A 141 -5.67 -15.89 -18.38
CA ALA A 141 -4.43 -15.31 -18.87
C ALA A 141 -4.64 -14.51 -20.17
N SER A 142 -5.47 -14.99 -21.09
CA SER A 142 -5.77 -14.27 -22.32
C SER A 142 -6.38 -12.89 -22.04
N HIS A 143 -7.36 -12.82 -21.16
CA HIS A 143 -8.01 -11.56 -20.78
C HIS A 143 -7.04 -10.59 -20.06
N ILE A 144 -6.17 -11.11 -19.19
CA ILE A 144 -5.14 -10.28 -18.52
C ILE A 144 -4.18 -9.69 -19.55
N LEU A 145 -3.83 -10.46 -20.59
CA LEU A 145 -2.88 -10.07 -21.62
C LEU A 145 -3.49 -9.19 -22.73
N GLU A 146 -4.82 -9.16 -22.87
CA GLU A 146 -5.54 -8.23 -23.72
C GLU A 146 -5.45 -6.78 -23.22
N ASP A 147 -5.24 -6.58 -21.92
CA ASP A 147 -4.99 -5.28 -21.33
C ASP A 147 -3.56 -4.81 -21.65
N GLU A 148 -3.45 -3.74 -22.42
CA GLU A 148 -2.16 -3.20 -22.89
C GLU A 148 -1.24 -2.83 -21.70
N GLU A 149 -1.79 -2.33 -20.59
CA GLU A 149 -1.00 -2.00 -19.40
C GLU A 149 -0.42 -3.25 -18.75
N ASN A 150 -1.20 -4.33 -18.63
CA ASN A 150 -0.72 -5.61 -18.12
C ASN A 150 0.35 -6.22 -19.05
N ALA A 151 0.10 -6.22 -20.35
CA ALA A 151 1.05 -6.71 -21.35
C ALA A 151 2.38 -5.94 -21.32
N ALA A 152 2.32 -4.61 -21.13
CA ALA A 152 3.52 -3.77 -21.04
C ALA A 152 4.38 -4.05 -19.79
N ARG A 153 3.81 -4.65 -18.73
CA ARG A 153 4.56 -5.02 -17.51
C ARG A 153 5.36 -6.30 -17.63
N LEU A 154 5.05 -7.15 -18.63
CA LEU A 154 5.77 -8.39 -18.84
C LEU A 154 7.22 -8.15 -19.32
N PRO A 155 8.14 -9.09 -19.05
CA PRO A 155 9.50 -9.04 -19.60
C PRO A 155 9.49 -8.96 -21.14
N GLU A 156 10.26 -8.06 -21.68
CA GLU A 156 10.31 -7.83 -23.15
C GLU A 156 10.67 -9.10 -23.92
N SER A 157 11.55 -9.93 -23.34
CA SER A 157 12.04 -11.18 -23.96
C SER A 157 10.95 -12.21 -24.26
N ILE A 158 9.80 -12.16 -23.56
CA ILE A 158 8.72 -13.14 -23.74
C ILE A 158 7.42 -12.51 -24.24
N ARG A 159 7.35 -11.19 -24.31
CA ARG A 159 6.10 -10.45 -24.61
C ARG A 159 5.50 -10.83 -25.96
N SER A 160 6.32 -11.21 -26.94
CA SER A 160 5.89 -11.65 -28.26
C SER A 160 5.75 -13.18 -28.41
N ALA A 161 5.85 -13.94 -27.31
CA ALA A 161 5.74 -15.39 -27.39
C ALA A 161 4.30 -15.80 -27.70
N TRP A 162 4.13 -16.62 -28.74
CA TRP A 162 2.80 -17.10 -29.18
C TRP A 162 2.05 -17.90 -28.10
N ASN A 163 2.77 -18.53 -27.18
CA ASN A 163 2.24 -19.34 -26.09
C ASN A 163 2.23 -18.58 -24.74
N LEU A 164 2.32 -17.25 -24.76
CA LEU A 164 2.39 -16.42 -23.56
C LEU A 164 1.26 -16.68 -22.56
N PRO A 165 -0.03 -16.86 -22.95
CA PRO A 165 -1.09 -17.20 -22.02
C PRO A 165 -0.79 -18.50 -21.26
N LEU A 166 -0.37 -19.54 -21.95
CA LEU A 166 -0.02 -20.82 -21.34
C LEU A 166 1.19 -20.71 -20.39
N LEU A 167 2.18 -19.91 -20.76
CA LEU A 167 3.34 -19.62 -19.89
C LEU A 167 2.89 -18.95 -18.60
N LEU A 168 1.98 -17.96 -18.66
CA LEU A 168 1.47 -17.27 -17.50
C LEU A 168 0.66 -18.21 -16.59
N GLU A 169 -0.25 -19.01 -17.15
CA GLU A 169 -1.03 -19.99 -16.39
C GLU A 169 -0.12 -21.01 -15.69
N THR A 170 0.88 -21.53 -16.39
CA THR A 170 1.85 -22.47 -15.84
C THR A 170 2.68 -21.82 -14.72
N ALA A 171 3.09 -20.58 -14.91
CA ALA A 171 3.86 -19.84 -13.90
C ALA A 171 3.04 -19.55 -12.62
N VAL A 172 1.74 -19.27 -12.78
CA VAL A 172 0.81 -19.11 -11.64
C VAL A 172 0.65 -20.41 -10.87
N GLU A 173 0.44 -21.54 -11.57
CA GLU A 173 0.34 -22.85 -10.88
C GLU A 173 1.66 -23.21 -10.18
N LEU A 174 2.81 -22.94 -10.79
CA LEU A 174 4.10 -23.13 -10.14
C LEU A 174 4.27 -22.25 -8.89
N ALA A 175 3.84 -21.00 -8.96
CA ALA A 175 3.86 -20.09 -7.83
C ALA A 175 2.95 -20.57 -6.70
N ARG A 176 1.74 -21.08 -7.01
CA ARG A 176 0.85 -21.72 -6.05
C ARG A 176 1.52 -22.90 -5.35
N ARG A 177 2.17 -23.80 -6.10
CA ARG A 177 2.90 -24.94 -5.52
C ARG A 177 4.08 -24.52 -4.63
N LYS A 178 4.79 -23.47 -4.99
CA LYS A 178 5.82 -22.89 -4.12
C LYS A 178 5.20 -22.38 -2.82
N ALA A 179 4.06 -21.69 -2.89
CA ALA A 179 3.35 -21.17 -1.73
C ALA A 179 2.78 -22.28 -0.82
N MET A 180 2.52 -23.49 -1.33
CA MET A 180 2.20 -24.66 -0.50
C MET A 180 3.37 -25.07 0.41
N THR A 181 4.61 -24.83 -0.03
CA THR A 181 5.81 -25.13 0.76
C THR A 181 6.18 -23.94 1.66
N ASP A 182 5.96 -22.72 1.19
CA ASP A 182 6.26 -21.48 1.89
C ASP A 182 5.13 -20.45 1.65
N TRP A 183 4.14 -20.45 2.53
CA TRP A 183 2.99 -19.55 2.45
C TRP A 183 3.36 -18.07 2.59
N SER A 184 4.54 -17.74 3.15
CA SER A 184 5.04 -16.37 3.29
C SER A 184 5.32 -15.69 1.94
N LEU A 185 5.40 -16.46 0.85
CA LEU A 185 5.50 -15.94 -0.50
C LEU A 185 4.25 -15.18 -0.95
N ALA A 186 3.08 -15.46 -0.37
CA ALA A 186 1.84 -14.77 -0.66
C ALA A 186 1.72 -13.52 0.25
N VAL A 187 2.16 -12.38 -0.25
CA VAL A 187 2.23 -11.14 0.51
C VAL A 187 0.89 -10.40 0.48
N PRO A 188 0.29 -10.08 1.63
CA PRO A 188 -0.97 -9.35 1.64
C PRO A 188 -0.79 -7.89 1.19
N GLN A 189 -1.79 -7.38 0.46
CA GLN A 189 -1.96 -5.96 0.14
C GLN A 189 -3.39 -5.52 0.41
N ILE A 190 -3.61 -4.21 0.55
CA ILE A 190 -4.95 -3.63 0.58
C ILE A 190 -5.19 -2.87 -0.72
N PHE A 191 -6.18 -3.29 -1.49
CA PHE A 191 -6.62 -2.62 -2.69
C PHE A 191 -8.14 -2.35 -2.62
N GLN A 192 -8.53 -1.08 -2.80
CA GLN A 192 -9.94 -0.64 -2.70
C GLN A 192 -10.65 -1.14 -1.41
N SER A 193 -9.95 -1.04 -0.29
CA SER A 193 -10.42 -1.50 1.05
C SER A 193 -10.67 -3.01 1.17
N ARG A 194 -10.14 -3.81 0.25
CA ARG A 194 -10.19 -5.27 0.30
C ARG A 194 -8.78 -5.83 0.37
N VAL A 195 -8.67 -6.95 1.08
CA VAL A 195 -7.42 -7.71 1.10
C VAL A 195 -7.28 -8.48 -0.21
N GLN A 196 -6.09 -8.40 -0.76
CA GLN A 196 -5.63 -9.24 -1.86
C GLN A 196 -4.27 -9.84 -1.47
N TYR A 197 -3.85 -10.90 -2.15
CA TYR A 197 -2.49 -11.41 -2.03
C TYR A 197 -1.69 -11.13 -3.28
N LEU A 198 -0.44 -10.81 -3.09
CA LEU A 198 0.56 -10.70 -4.16
C LEU A 198 1.36 -12.00 -4.19
N LEU A 199 1.26 -12.72 -5.29
CA LEU A 199 1.99 -13.97 -5.49
C LEU A 199 3.12 -13.75 -6.51
N PRO A 200 4.40 -14.02 -6.18
CA PRO A 200 5.51 -13.81 -7.09
C PRO A 200 5.47 -14.79 -8.26
N ILE A 201 5.60 -14.27 -9.48
CA ILE A 201 5.52 -15.01 -10.74
C ILE A 201 6.89 -15.03 -11.41
N HIS A 202 7.34 -16.22 -11.75
CA HIS A 202 8.60 -16.49 -12.45
C HIS A 202 8.32 -16.93 -13.90
N LEU A 203 8.71 -16.10 -14.85
CA LEU A 203 8.49 -16.34 -16.29
C LEU A 203 9.78 -16.58 -17.05
N THR A 204 10.87 -15.88 -16.68
CA THR A 204 12.15 -15.94 -17.40
C THR A 204 13.21 -16.75 -16.67
N ASN A 205 13.18 -16.77 -15.34
CA ASN A 205 14.07 -17.59 -14.51
C ASN A 205 13.43 -17.98 -13.17
N MET A 206 14.02 -18.95 -12.48
CA MET A 206 13.48 -19.51 -11.24
C MET A 206 14.02 -18.85 -9.98
N GLU A 207 15.05 -18.02 -10.08
CA GLU A 207 15.73 -17.43 -8.92
C GLU A 207 15.09 -16.12 -8.47
N ARG A 208 14.62 -15.32 -9.45
CA ARG A 208 14.02 -14.02 -9.22
C ARG A 208 12.65 -13.94 -9.89
N PRO A 209 11.62 -13.49 -9.18
CA PRO A 209 10.34 -13.27 -9.84
C PRO A 209 10.45 -12.11 -10.85
N ASP A 210 9.70 -12.21 -11.91
CA ASP A 210 9.59 -11.15 -12.92
C ASP A 210 8.48 -10.17 -12.58
N LEU A 211 7.39 -10.69 -12.00
CA LEU A 211 6.15 -9.98 -11.70
C LEU A 211 5.55 -10.48 -10.38
N ALA A 212 4.48 -9.83 -9.95
CA ALA A 212 3.57 -10.35 -8.95
C ALA A 212 2.13 -10.38 -9.49
N MET A 213 1.43 -11.50 -9.28
CA MET A 213 0.01 -11.63 -9.56
C MET A 213 -0.82 -11.14 -8.37
N ALA A 214 -1.74 -10.22 -8.61
CA ALA A 214 -2.69 -9.80 -7.58
C ALA A 214 -3.88 -10.76 -7.55
N LEU A 215 -4.08 -11.40 -6.38
CA LEU A 215 -5.11 -12.41 -6.13
C LEU A 215 -6.22 -11.83 -5.26
N SER A 216 -7.45 -11.80 -5.76
CA SER A 216 -8.63 -11.53 -4.93
C SER A 216 -9.14 -12.79 -4.26
N ILE A 217 -9.56 -12.64 -3.01
CA ILE A 217 -10.11 -13.72 -2.19
C ILE A 217 -11.58 -13.90 -2.56
N MET A 218 -11.95 -15.12 -2.92
CA MET A 218 -13.31 -15.54 -3.17
C MET A 218 -13.70 -16.64 -2.17
N GLU A 219 -14.89 -17.17 -2.28
CA GLU A 219 -15.33 -18.27 -1.42
C GLU A 219 -14.76 -19.61 -1.93
N GLY A 220 -13.66 -20.06 -1.28
CA GLY A 220 -12.98 -21.32 -1.57
C GLY A 220 -12.00 -21.30 -2.75
N TYR A 221 -11.68 -20.14 -3.32
CA TYR A 221 -10.68 -19.99 -4.39
C TYR A 221 -10.16 -18.57 -4.48
N TYR A 222 -9.12 -18.37 -5.28
CA TYR A 222 -8.59 -17.06 -5.63
C TYR A 222 -8.83 -16.73 -7.10
N ILE A 223 -8.97 -15.43 -7.41
CA ILE A 223 -8.97 -14.95 -8.80
C ILE A 223 -7.73 -14.08 -9.02
N GLY A 224 -6.91 -14.43 -10.00
CA GLY A 224 -5.84 -13.59 -10.52
C GLY A 224 -6.39 -12.55 -11.49
N HIS A 225 -6.25 -11.27 -11.17
CA HIS A 225 -6.83 -10.18 -11.97
C HIS A 225 -5.81 -9.42 -12.81
N THR A 226 -4.61 -9.24 -12.30
CA THR A 226 -3.62 -8.36 -12.92
C THR A 226 -2.22 -8.74 -12.52
N CYS A 227 -1.28 -8.47 -13.40
CA CYS A 227 0.14 -8.56 -13.14
C CYS A 227 0.70 -7.19 -12.73
N LEU A 228 1.44 -7.14 -11.65
CA LEU A 228 2.14 -5.97 -11.16
C LEU A 228 3.63 -6.11 -11.39
N THR A 229 4.31 -5.02 -11.70
CA THR A 229 5.79 -5.01 -11.63
C THR A 229 6.21 -5.22 -10.18
N LEU A 230 7.43 -5.71 -9.94
CA LEU A 230 7.94 -5.90 -8.57
C LEU A 230 7.97 -4.58 -7.79
N GLU A 231 8.24 -3.45 -8.46
CA GLU A 231 8.16 -2.13 -7.84
C GLU A 231 6.76 -1.78 -7.37
N MET A 232 5.74 -1.98 -8.21
CA MET A 232 4.34 -1.78 -7.84
C MET A 232 3.92 -2.69 -6.68
N ALA A 233 4.32 -3.97 -6.75
CA ALA A 233 4.04 -4.96 -5.71
C ALA A 233 4.68 -4.57 -4.37
N TYR A 234 5.95 -4.15 -4.39
CA TYR A 234 6.65 -3.68 -3.20
C TYR A 234 5.98 -2.44 -2.58
N GLN A 235 5.59 -1.48 -3.40
CA GLN A 235 4.87 -0.28 -2.95
C GLN A 235 3.52 -0.63 -2.32
N ASN A 236 2.81 -1.62 -2.87
CA ASN A 236 1.51 -2.04 -2.37
C ASN A 236 1.60 -2.86 -1.08
N ALA A 237 2.64 -3.69 -0.95
CA ALA A 237 2.87 -4.54 0.21
C ALA A 237 3.25 -3.76 1.48
N ARG A 238 3.54 -2.46 1.37
CA ARG A 238 3.99 -1.60 2.48
C ARG A 238 2.86 -1.21 3.46
N LEU A 239 1.66 -1.66 3.27
CA LEU A 239 0.48 -1.26 4.08
C LEU A 239 0.33 -1.99 5.41
#